data_81fa18a6add1d9cc3f70018a41f5b1ca
#
_entry.id   81fa18a6add1d9cc3f70018a41f5b1ca
#
_cell.length_a   1.000
_cell.length_b   1.000
_cell.length_c   1.000
_cell.angle_alpha   90.00
_cell.angle_beta   90.00
_cell.angle_gamma   90.00
#
_symmetry.space_group_name_H-M   'P 1'
#
loop_
_entity.id
_entity.type
_entity.pdbx_description
1 polymer ?
#
loop_
_entity_poly.entity_id
_entity_poly.type
_entity_poly.pdbx_seq_one_letter_code
_entity_poly.pdbx_strand_id
1 'polypeptide(L)'
;MKTLTRTLPLVLVAAVLAMLLAACTIKVDDKDKDAKKVDIQTPLANLKVDTSESSTDNGIPVYPGATPRPEENGDKHRANVNIGAMGFGLKVIAAEYNTPDSPEKVKAFYVEKLKKWGDVLECRGTGGDDTDVHLGKDDGDQKLTCKDSKGDGWEIKVGTRNNQRVVGIRPDGPGTRFGTALVQIHGKEGTL
;
A
#
# COMPACT_ATOMS: atom_id res chain seq x y z
N MET A 1 -25.78 43.44 35.14
CA MET A 1 -24.73 43.39 34.12
C MET A 1 -23.71 42.28 34.37
N LYS A 2 -24.11 41.02 34.69
CA LYS A 2 -23.20 39.89 35.02
C LYS A 2 -23.38 38.66 34.11
N THR A 3 -24.21 38.71 33.09
CA THR A 3 -24.51 37.55 32.19
C THR A 3 -23.76 37.58 30.85
N LEU A 4 -23.16 38.71 30.48
CA LEU A 4 -22.51 38.89 29.16
C LEU A 4 -21.08 38.27 29.06
N THR A 5 -20.43 38.09 30.23
CA THR A 5 -19.03 37.56 30.24
C THR A 5 -18.92 36.05 30.19
N ARG A 6 -19.98 35.30 30.36
CA ARG A 6 -19.96 33.80 30.34
C ARG A 6 -20.28 33.19 29.00
N THR A 7 -20.95 33.94 28.11
CA THR A 7 -21.34 33.43 26.77
C THR A 7 -20.25 33.62 25.71
N LEU A 8 -19.33 34.60 25.91
CA LEU A 8 -18.24 34.91 24.97
C LEU A 8 -17.28 33.72 24.72
N PRO A 9 -16.80 32.99 25.78
CA PRO A 9 -15.91 31.86 25.54
C PRO A 9 -16.63 30.65 24.86
N LEU A 10 -17.93 30.49 25.11
CA LEU A 10 -18.71 29.39 24.51
C LEU A 10 -18.92 29.62 23.00
N VAL A 11 -19.18 30.86 22.60
CA VAL A 11 -19.35 31.24 21.19
C VAL A 11 -18.02 31.11 20.43
N LEU A 12 -16.89 31.49 21.04
CA LEU A 12 -15.56 31.31 20.44
C LEU A 12 -15.20 29.83 20.24
N VAL A 13 -15.48 28.96 21.22
CA VAL A 13 -15.26 27.52 21.10
C VAL A 13 -16.14 26.90 20.01
N ALA A 14 -17.41 27.30 19.94
CA ALA A 14 -18.32 26.83 18.89
C ALA A 14 -17.89 27.29 17.48
N ALA A 15 -17.40 28.52 17.34
CA ALA A 15 -16.89 29.03 16.06
C ALA A 15 -15.61 28.31 15.61
N VAL A 16 -14.70 28.01 16.52
CA VAL A 16 -13.47 27.23 16.22
C VAL A 16 -13.81 25.80 15.83
N LEU A 17 -14.78 25.18 16.53
CA LEU A 17 -15.25 23.82 16.20
C LEU A 17 -15.93 23.77 14.83
N ALA A 18 -16.73 24.78 14.48
CA ALA A 18 -17.37 24.91 13.18
C ALA A 18 -16.33 25.11 12.03
N MET A 19 -15.27 25.86 12.25
CA MET A 19 -14.18 26.02 11.28
C MET A 19 -13.40 24.73 11.05
N LEU A 20 -13.19 23.90 12.07
CA LEU A 20 -12.53 22.60 11.94
C LEU A 20 -13.35 21.60 11.14
N LEU A 21 -14.69 21.64 11.25
CA LEU A 21 -15.60 20.76 10.48
C LEU A 21 -15.70 21.16 9.00
N ALA A 22 -15.51 22.44 8.66
CA ALA A 22 -15.55 22.94 7.28
C ALA A 22 -14.26 22.65 6.48
N ALA A 23 -13.19 22.19 7.11
CA ALA A 23 -11.90 21.96 6.48
C ALA A 23 -11.71 20.54 5.91
N CYS A 24 -12.69 19.64 6.02
CA CYS A 24 -12.62 18.32 5.42
C CYS A 24 -13.12 18.36 3.98
N THR A 25 -12.26 18.01 3.03
CA THR A 25 -12.62 17.85 1.61
C THR A 25 -12.58 16.36 1.25
N ILE A 26 -13.70 15.83 0.77
CA ILE A 26 -13.80 14.47 0.25
C ILE A 26 -14.14 14.57 -1.24
N LYS A 27 -13.28 14.01 -2.10
CA LYS A 27 -13.53 13.89 -3.53
C LYS A 27 -13.53 12.41 -3.90
N VAL A 28 -14.61 11.97 -4.51
CA VAL A 28 -14.73 10.63 -5.08
C VAL A 28 -14.98 10.82 -6.57
N ASP A 29 -14.14 10.22 -7.42
CA ASP A 29 -14.31 10.22 -8.87
C ASP A 29 -14.59 8.77 -9.33
N ASP A 30 -15.83 8.52 -9.73
CA ASP A 30 -16.35 7.24 -10.23
C ASP A 30 -16.63 7.29 -11.74
N LYS A 31 -16.03 8.22 -12.48
CA LYS A 31 -16.32 8.41 -13.93
C LYS A 31 -15.90 7.22 -14.77
N ASP A 32 -14.88 6.49 -14.36
CA ASP A 32 -14.45 5.24 -14.98
C ASP A 32 -15.01 4.05 -14.19
N LYS A 33 -15.77 3.18 -14.86
CA LYS A 33 -16.33 1.96 -14.25
C LYS A 33 -15.24 1.04 -13.67
N ASP A 34 -14.01 1.14 -14.20
CA ASP A 34 -12.87 0.30 -13.87
C ASP A 34 -11.84 1.00 -12.95
N ALA A 35 -12.08 2.25 -12.54
CA ALA A 35 -11.16 2.99 -11.69
C ALA A 35 -11.90 3.80 -10.63
N LYS A 36 -11.55 3.60 -9.36
CA LYS A 36 -12.01 4.44 -8.25
C LYS A 36 -10.89 5.32 -7.77
N LYS A 37 -11.17 6.62 -7.68
CA LYS A 37 -10.26 7.61 -7.09
C LYS A 37 -10.93 8.23 -5.89
N VAL A 38 -10.29 8.13 -4.74
CA VAL A 38 -10.74 8.74 -3.50
C VAL A 38 -9.64 9.67 -3.00
N ASP A 39 -9.96 10.92 -2.77
CA ASP A 39 -9.06 11.92 -2.17
C ASP A 39 -9.76 12.55 -0.97
N ILE A 40 -9.25 12.25 0.22
CA ILE A 40 -9.73 12.79 1.49
C ILE A 40 -8.64 13.69 2.05
N GLN A 41 -8.96 14.96 2.25
CA GLN A 41 -8.05 15.94 2.83
C GLN A 41 -8.66 16.53 4.09
N THR A 42 -7.89 16.51 5.17
CA THR A 42 -8.19 17.14 6.44
C THR A 42 -7.02 18.04 6.84
N PRO A 43 -7.14 18.94 7.80
CA PRO A 43 -6.04 19.78 8.26
C PRO A 43 -4.83 19.00 8.83
N LEU A 44 -5.04 17.73 9.25
CA LEU A 44 -4.02 16.93 9.93
C LEU A 44 -3.59 15.69 9.13
N ALA A 45 -4.36 15.30 8.11
CA ALA A 45 -4.10 14.08 7.34
C ALA A 45 -4.63 14.17 5.91
N ASN A 46 -4.02 13.41 5.01
CA ASN A 46 -4.52 13.17 3.66
C ASN A 46 -4.52 11.68 3.36
N LEU A 47 -5.51 11.23 2.60
CA LEU A 47 -5.61 9.88 2.07
C LEU A 47 -5.94 9.97 0.58
N LYS A 48 -5.13 9.34 -0.26
CA LYS A 48 -5.40 9.17 -1.68
C LYS A 48 -5.37 7.70 -2.03
N VAL A 49 -6.43 7.24 -2.66
CA VAL A 49 -6.53 5.89 -3.22
C VAL A 49 -6.82 6.00 -4.71
N ASP A 50 -6.06 5.33 -5.55
CA ASP A 50 -6.26 5.27 -6.99
C ASP A 50 -6.11 3.81 -7.45
N THR A 51 -7.14 3.25 -8.07
CA THR A 51 -7.16 1.89 -8.59
C THR A 51 -7.08 1.85 -10.12
N SER A 52 -6.76 2.97 -10.78
CA SER A 52 -6.58 3.00 -12.23
C SER A 52 -5.35 2.22 -12.67
N GLU A 53 -5.35 1.70 -13.88
CA GLU A 53 -4.24 0.92 -14.43
C GLU A 53 -2.94 1.75 -14.51
N SER A 54 -3.05 3.02 -14.88
CA SER A 54 -1.92 3.95 -14.97
C SER A 54 -1.28 4.29 -13.61
N SER A 55 -1.95 4.00 -12.50
CA SER A 55 -1.48 4.33 -11.14
C SER A 55 -0.60 3.23 -10.51
N THR A 56 -0.43 2.09 -11.17
CA THR A 56 0.18 0.88 -10.59
C THR A 56 1.63 0.64 -10.97
N ASP A 57 2.31 1.62 -11.55
CA ASP A 57 3.75 1.53 -11.78
C ASP A 57 4.53 1.59 -10.46
N ASN A 58 4.92 0.43 -9.98
CA ASN A 58 5.73 0.24 -8.77
C ASN A 58 7.24 0.06 -9.09
N GLY A 59 7.63 0.24 -10.36
CA GLY A 59 8.99 0.08 -10.85
C GLY A 59 9.45 -1.38 -10.98
N ILE A 60 8.65 -2.37 -10.55
CA ILE A 60 8.94 -3.80 -10.73
C ILE A 60 8.50 -4.21 -12.14
N PRO A 61 9.36 -4.80 -12.97
CA PRO A 61 8.96 -5.22 -14.31
C PRO A 61 7.89 -6.31 -14.23
N VAL A 62 6.89 -6.22 -15.11
CA VAL A 62 5.89 -7.29 -15.24
C VAL A 62 6.54 -8.53 -15.87
N TYR A 63 6.18 -9.72 -15.39
CA TYR A 63 6.65 -10.99 -15.95
C TYR A 63 6.21 -11.12 -17.43
N PRO A 64 7.11 -11.52 -18.34
CA PRO A 64 6.77 -11.64 -19.75
C PRO A 64 5.58 -12.57 -19.99
N GLY A 65 4.60 -12.11 -20.77
CA GLY A 65 3.37 -12.88 -21.07
C GLY A 65 2.35 -12.94 -19.93
N ALA A 66 2.60 -12.30 -18.81
CA ALA A 66 1.59 -12.17 -17.76
C ALA A 66 0.49 -11.17 -18.16
N THR A 67 -0.73 -11.47 -17.73
CA THR A 67 -1.91 -10.60 -17.90
C THR A 67 -2.34 -10.03 -16.54
N PRO A 68 -2.81 -8.78 -16.46
CA PRO A 68 -3.43 -8.26 -15.26
C PRO A 68 -4.58 -9.17 -14.81
N ARG A 69 -4.68 -9.41 -13.51
CA ARG A 69 -5.78 -10.20 -12.97
C ARG A 69 -7.10 -9.47 -13.20
N PRO A 70 -8.12 -10.13 -13.78
CA PRO A 70 -9.43 -9.53 -13.98
C PRO A 70 -10.10 -9.22 -12.65
N GLU A 71 -10.92 -8.17 -12.62
CA GLU A 71 -11.73 -7.85 -11.46
C GLU A 71 -12.86 -8.88 -11.31
N GLU A 72 -13.01 -9.41 -10.10
CA GLU A 72 -14.06 -10.38 -9.76
C GLU A 72 -14.85 -9.85 -8.57
N ASN A 73 -16.19 -9.86 -8.67
CA ASN A 73 -17.11 -9.45 -7.58
C ASN A 73 -16.84 -8.04 -6.99
N GLY A 74 -16.23 -7.14 -7.78
CA GLY A 74 -15.88 -5.80 -7.32
C GLY A 74 -14.53 -5.71 -6.61
N ASP A 75 -13.80 -6.83 -6.47
CA ASP A 75 -12.45 -6.85 -5.94
C ASP A 75 -11.46 -6.26 -6.94
N LYS A 76 -10.76 -5.24 -6.52
CA LYS A 76 -9.70 -4.59 -7.31
C LYS A 76 -8.37 -5.26 -7.01
N HIS A 77 -7.72 -5.77 -8.06
CA HIS A 77 -6.42 -6.43 -7.97
C HIS A 77 -5.25 -5.48 -8.23
N ARG A 78 -5.50 -4.19 -8.04
CA ARG A 78 -4.51 -3.11 -8.17
C ARG A 78 -4.88 -1.93 -7.29
N ALA A 79 -3.87 -1.30 -6.71
CA ALA A 79 -4.06 -0.15 -5.85
C ALA A 79 -2.82 0.74 -5.80
N ASN A 80 -3.05 2.05 -5.72
CA ASN A 80 -2.07 3.04 -5.33
C ASN A 80 -2.66 3.83 -4.16
N VAL A 81 -2.12 3.61 -2.98
CA VAL A 81 -2.57 4.20 -1.73
C VAL A 81 -1.50 5.12 -1.21
N ASN A 82 -1.86 6.37 -0.92
CA ASN A 82 -0.99 7.34 -0.30
C ASN A 82 -1.68 7.91 0.93
N ILE A 83 -1.05 7.77 2.08
CA ILE A 83 -1.51 8.29 3.36
C ILE A 83 -0.46 9.22 3.90
N GLY A 84 -0.87 10.42 4.32
CA GLY A 84 0.00 11.37 5.00
C GLY A 84 -0.70 11.93 6.24
N ALA A 85 -0.02 11.94 7.39
CA ALA A 85 -0.53 12.49 8.63
C ALA A 85 0.60 12.95 9.54
N MET A 86 0.59 14.19 9.99
CA MET A 86 1.47 14.71 11.06
C MET A 86 2.98 14.38 10.90
N GLY A 87 3.48 14.36 9.65
CA GLY A 87 4.88 14.04 9.36
C GLY A 87 5.16 12.56 9.08
N PHE A 88 4.14 11.69 9.18
CA PHE A 88 4.16 10.32 8.71
C PHE A 88 3.63 10.23 7.28
N GLY A 89 4.20 9.36 6.46
CA GLY A 89 3.72 9.04 5.12
C GLY A 89 3.83 7.55 4.82
N LEU A 90 2.77 6.99 4.26
CA LEU A 90 2.74 5.63 3.72
C LEU A 90 2.34 5.69 2.26
N LYS A 91 3.13 5.06 1.38
CA LYS A 91 2.79 4.83 -0.02
C LYS A 91 2.84 3.34 -0.32
N VAL A 92 1.75 2.81 -0.84
CA VAL A 92 1.66 1.43 -1.33
C VAL A 92 1.17 1.45 -2.76
N ILE A 93 1.94 0.85 -3.67
CA ILE A 93 1.53 0.60 -5.06
C ILE A 93 1.58 -0.90 -5.28
N ALA A 94 0.45 -1.51 -5.62
CA ALA A 94 0.34 -2.95 -5.83
C ALA A 94 -0.46 -3.29 -7.09
N ALA A 95 -0.11 -4.42 -7.72
CA ALA A 95 -0.85 -4.99 -8.83
C ALA A 95 -0.71 -6.51 -8.85
N GLU A 96 -1.77 -7.22 -9.23
CA GLU A 96 -1.80 -8.67 -9.38
C GLU A 96 -1.92 -9.10 -10.85
N TYR A 97 -1.29 -10.22 -11.14
CA TYR A 97 -1.18 -10.79 -12.48
C TYR A 97 -1.36 -12.30 -12.46
N ASN A 98 -1.76 -12.85 -13.61
CA ASN A 98 -1.80 -14.27 -13.88
C ASN A 98 -0.86 -14.61 -15.04
N THR A 99 -0.28 -15.81 -15.02
CA THR A 99 0.52 -16.39 -16.11
C THR A 99 0.34 -17.89 -16.18
N PRO A 100 0.38 -18.52 -17.37
CA PRO A 100 0.37 -19.98 -17.49
C PRO A 100 1.68 -20.66 -17.06
N ASP A 101 2.75 -19.89 -16.83
CA ASP A 101 4.03 -20.42 -16.40
C ASP A 101 4.00 -20.87 -14.93
N SER A 102 4.89 -21.82 -14.58
CA SER A 102 4.97 -22.36 -13.22
C SER A 102 5.50 -21.33 -12.21
N PRO A 103 5.16 -21.48 -10.91
CA PRO A 103 5.65 -20.59 -9.85
C PRO A 103 7.18 -20.50 -9.77
N GLU A 104 7.89 -21.59 -10.08
CA GLU A 104 9.35 -21.64 -10.05
C GLU A 104 9.97 -20.74 -11.12
N LYS A 105 9.38 -20.71 -12.33
CA LYS A 105 9.84 -19.83 -13.42
C LYS A 105 9.62 -18.37 -13.05
N VAL A 106 8.43 -18.03 -12.53
CA VAL A 106 8.10 -16.68 -12.08
C VAL A 106 9.04 -16.24 -10.94
N LYS A 107 9.29 -17.13 -9.97
CA LYS A 107 10.22 -16.92 -8.88
C LYS A 107 11.64 -16.60 -9.40
N ALA A 108 12.17 -17.45 -10.26
CA ALA A 108 13.52 -17.27 -10.80
C ALA A 108 13.69 -15.91 -11.52
N PHE A 109 12.69 -15.51 -12.30
CA PHE A 109 12.66 -14.21 -12.95
C PHE A 109 12.74 -13.06 -11.93
N TYR A 110 11.90 -13.08 -10.88
CA TYR A 110 11.87 -11.99 -9.92
C TYR A 110 13.07 -11.97 -8.98
N VAL A 111 13.61 -13.12 -8.60
CA VAL A 111 14.90 -13.19 -7.87
C VAL A 111 15.98 -12.44 -8.65
N GLU A 112 16.07 -12.67 -9.96
CA GLU A 112 17.07 -11.98 -10.80
C GLU A 112 16.75 -10.48 -10.96
N LYS A 113 15.50 -10.12 -11.24
CA LYS A 113 15.11 -8.72 -11.51
C LYS A 113 15.19 -7.83 -10.29
N LEU A 114 14.98 -8.37 -9.10
CA LEU A 114 15.01 -7.60 -7.87
C LEU A 114 16.41 -7.30 -7.35
N LYS A 115 17.44 -8.04 -7.75
CA LYS A 115 18.86 -7.81 -7.38
C LYS A 115 19.34 -6.38 -7.61
N LYS A 116 18.78 -5.67 -8.58
CA LYS A 116 19.15 -4.27 -8.86
C LYS A 116 18.84 -3.30 -7.70
N TRP A 117 18.04 -3.72 -6.72
CA TRP A 117 17.69 -2.90 -5.55
C TRP A 117 18.36 -3.38 -4.24
N GLY A 118 19.20 -4.44 -4.30
CA GLY A 118 19.94 -4.95 -3.15
C GLY A 118 19.83 -6.47 -2.98
N ASP A 119 20.16 -6.93 -1.80
CA ASP A 119 20.09 -8.34 -1.44
C ASP A 119 18.65 -8.83 -1.41
N VAL A 120 18.40 -9.92 -2.12
CA VAL A 120 17.06 -10.49 -2.27
C VAL A 120 16.82 -11.51 -1.15
N LEU A 121 15.76 -11.32 -0.40
CA LEU A 121 15.25 -12.24 0.59
C LEU A 121 14.15 -13.11 -0.02
N GLU A 122 14.34 -14.42 0.02
CA GLU A 122 13.37 -15.42 -0.45
C GLU A 122 12.69 -16.09 0.74
N CYS A 123 11.38 -15.92 0.86
CA CYS A 123 10.56 -16.52 1.93
C CYS A 123 9.61 -17.56 1.32
N ARG A 124 9.46 -18.71 1.97
CA ARG A 124 8.53 -19.75 1.56
C ARG A 124 7.32 -19.80 2.49
N GLY A 125 6.17 -20.17 1.96
CA GLY A 125 4.94 -20.31 2.73
C GLY A 125 4.08 -19.05 2.82
N THR A 126 4.50 -17.93 2.23
CA THR A 126 3.86 -16.61 2.37
C THR A 126 3.07 -16.15 1.16
N GLY A 127 2.98 -16.92 0.09
CA GLY A 127 2.32 -16.52 -1.18
C GLY A 127 0.81 -16.24 -1.10
N GLY A 128 0.28 -15.96 0.07
CA GLY A 128 -1.11 -15.60 0.33
C GLY A 128 -1.41 -14.10 0.23
N ASP A 129 -2.68 -13.74 0.49
CA ASP A 129 -3.19 -12.36 0.45
C ASP A 129 -2.61 -11.44 1.56
N ASP A 130 -1.85 -12.00 2.51
CA ASP A 130 -1.23 -11.28 3.61
C ASP A 130 0.17 -10.77 3.23
N THR A 131 0.23 -9.69 2.46
CA THR A 131 1.46 -8.89 2.38
C THR A 131 1.59 -8.11 3.69
N ASP A 132 2.32 -8.67 4.62
CA ASP A 132 2.56 -8.05 5.92
C ASP A 132 3.46 -6.82 5.80
N VAL A 133 2.83 -5.68 5.75
CA VAL A 133 3.52 -4.39 5.92
C VAL A 133 3.68 -4.16 7.43
N HIS A 134 4.86 -4.39 7.95
CA HIS A 134 5.16 -4.05 9.33
C HIS A 134 5.20 -2.52 9.50
N LEU A 135 4.11 -1.97 9.99
CA LEU A 135 4.00 -0.60 10.50
C LEU A 135 4.41 -0.58 11.99
N GLY A 136 5.60 -1.08 12.32
CA GLY A 136 6.07 -1.18 13.70
C GLY A 136 7.05 -0.08 14.06
N LYS A 137 7.20 0.19 15.38
CA LYS A 137 8.22 1.08 15.92
C LYS A 137 9.59 0.71 15.34
N ASP A 138 10.33 1.74 15.00
CA ASP A 138 11.72 1.61 14.57
C ASP A 138 12.56 1.08 15.74
N ASP A 139 12.89 -0.20 15.70
CA ASP A 139 13.81 -0.84 16.66
C ASP A 139 15.27 -0.76 16.18
N GLY A 140 15.55 0.12 15.22
CA GLY A 140 16.88 0.37 14.66
C GLY A 140 17.33 -0.67 13.62
N ASP A 141 16.62 -1.79 13.47
CA ASP A 141 16.92 -2.79 12.44
C ASP A 141 15.99 -2.64 11.24
N GLN A 142 16.54 -2.05 10.17
CA GLN A 142 15.83 -1.88 8.88
C GLN A 142 15.82 -3.15 8.02
N LYS A 143 16.34 -4.26 8.52
CA LYS A 143 16.48 -5.51 7.77
C LYS A 143 15.13 -6.19 7.56
N LEU A 144 14.91 -6.67 6.35
CA LEU A 144 13.77 -7.52 6.02
C LEU A 144 13.93 -8.92 6.62
N THR A 145 12.84 -9.51 7.06
CA THR A 145 12.79 -10.87 7.60
C THR A 145 11.65 -11.65 6.96
N CYS A 146 11.77 -12.98 6.93
CA CYS A 146 10.66 -13.87 6.61
C CYS A 146 9.78 -14.07 7.84
N LYS A 147 8.47 -14.18 7.64
CA LYS A 147 7.56 -14.72 8.65
C LYS A 147 7.37 -16.20 8.42
N ASP A 148 7.22 -16.94 9.51
CA ASP A 148 6.80 -18.33 9.46
C ASP A 148 5.32 -18.38 9.08
N SER A 149 5.04 -18.71 7.83
CA SER A 149 3.68 -18.88 7.34
C SER A 149 3.51 -20.26 6.68
N LYS A 150 2.31 -20.82 6.81
CA LYS A 150 1.94 -22.08 6.19
C LYS A 150 1.39 -21.80 4.80
N GLY A 151 2.02 -22.35 3.77
CA GLY A 151 1.55 -22.21 2.38
C GLY A 151 2.55 -22.78 1.41
N ASP A 152 2.15 -22.89 0.16
CA ASP A 152 2.94 -23.43 -0.95
C ASP A 152 3.55 -22.34 -1.85
N GLY A 153 3.30 -21.07 -1.50
CA GLY A 153 3.77 -19.91 -2.25
C GLY A 153 5.17 -19.44 -1.87
N TRP A 154 5.56 -18.34 -2.50
CA TRP A 154 6.83 -17.65 -2.29
C TRP A 154 6.57 -16.16 -2.07
N GLU A 155 7.37 -15.54 -1.23
CA GLU A 155 7.46 -14.10 -1.12
C GLU A 155 8.91 -13.68 -1.31
N ILE A 156 9.15 -12.78 -2.26
CA ILE A 156 10.48 -12.28 -2.61
C ILE A 156 10.52 -10.81 -2.24
N LYS A 157 11.44 -10.43 -1.36
CA LYS A 157 11.57 -9.06 -0.84
C LYS A 157 12.94 -8.49 -1.12
N VAL A 158 13.03 -7.18 -1.31
CA VAL A 158 14.28 -6.44 -1.42
C VAL A 158 14.11 -5.03 -0.88
N GLY A 159 15.19 -4.46 -0.35
CA GLY A 159 15.24 -3.13 0.24
C GLY A 159 15.26 -3.14 1.77
N THR A 160 14.58 -2.20 2.38
CA THR A 160 14.48 -2.05 3.84
C THR A 160 13.02 -2.05 4.28
N ARG A 161 12.73 -2.15 5.58
CA ARG A 161 11.36 -2.07 6.11
C ARG A 161 10.61 -0.84 5.63
N ASN A 162 11.28 0.29 5.52
CA ASN A 162 10.67 1.57 5.15
C ASN A 162 10.65 1.82 3.63
N ASN A 163 11.35 1.01 2.84
CA ASN A 163 11.36 1.12 1.38
C ASN A 163 11.63 -0.26 0.78
N GLN A 164 10.57 -1.03 0.59
CA GLN A 164 10.67 -2.40 0.10
C GLN A 164 9.88 -2.62 -1.17
N ARG A 165 10.36 -3.56 -1.96
CA ARG A 165 9.64 -4.17 -3.06
C ARG A 165 9.38 -5.62 -2.72
N VAL A 166 8.15 -6.04 -2.96
CA VAL A 166 7.68 -7.38 -2.61
C VAL A 166 7.03 -8.02 -3.82
N VAL A 167 7.29 -9.29 -4.03
CA VAL A 167 6.60 -10.13 -5.02
C VAL A 167 6.09 -11.37 -4.31
N GLY A 168 4.77 -11.50 -4.21
CA GLY A 168 4.09 -12.70 -3.73
C GLY A 168 3.73 -13.61 -4.90
N ILE A 169 4.06 -14.89 -4.84
CA ILE A 169 3.88 -15.88 -5.92
C ILE A 169 3.18 -17.08 -5.34
N ARG A 170 2.12 -17.56 -6.02
CA ARG A 170 1.39 -18.76 -5.60
C ARG A 170 0.90 -19.57 -6.82
N PRO A 171 0.79 -20.89 -6.70
CA PRO A 171 0.12 -21.70 -7.72
C PRO A 171 -1.32 -21.23 -7.91
N ASP A 172 -1.81 -21.28 -9.16
CA ASP A 172 -3.20 -21.02 -9.53
C ASP A 172 -3.63 -21.99 -10.65
N GLY A 173 -4.17 -23.12 -10.24
CA GLY A 173 -4.45 -24.23 -11.17
C GLY A 173 -3.18 -24.70 -11.87
N PRO A 174 -3.16 -24.72 -13.22
CA PRO A 174 -1.97 -25.12 -13.99
C PRO A 174 -0.90 -24.02 -14.11
N GLY A 175 -1.21 -22.78 -13.68
CA GLY A 175 -0.37 -21.62 -13.83
C GLY A 175 0.01 -20.97 -12.48
N THR A 176 0.25 -19.69 -12.54
CA THR A 176 0.72 -18.90 -11.39
C THR A 176 -0.06 -17.59 -11.29
N ARG A 177 -0.52 -17.28 -10.09
CA ARG A 177 -0.93 -15.94 -9.68
C ARG A 177 0.20 -15.29 -8.89
N PHE A 178 0.49 -14.04 -9.20
CA PHE A 178 1.50 -13.29 -8.47
C PHE A 178 1.11 -11.82 -8.34
N GLY A 179 1.56 -11.21 -7.24
CA GLY A 179 1.39 -9.79 -6.98
C GLY A 179 2.72 -9.10 -6.84
N THR A 180 2.82 -7.86 -7.30
CA THR A 180 3.98 -6.98 -7.12
C THR A 180 3.58 -5.79 -6.27
N ALA A 181 4.42 -5.40 -5.31
CA ALA A 181 4.15 -4.25 -4.45
C ALA A 181 5.41 -3.43 -4.18
N LEU A 182 5.24 -2.11 -4.18
CA LEU A 182 6.17 -1.14 -3.60
C LEU A 182 5.53 -0.60 -2.33
N VAL A 183 6.27 -0.66 -1.22
CA VAL A 183 5.87 -0.10 0.07
C VAL A 183 6.93 0.91 0.49
N GLN A 184 6.52 2.15 0.74
CA GLN A 184 7.38 3.22 1.21
C GLN A 184 6.75 3.88 2.43
N ILE A 185 7.52 3.94 3.51
CA ILE A 185 7.13 4.57 4.77
C ILE A 185 8.08 5.75 5.00
N HIS A 186 7.52 6.91 5.25
CA HIS A 186 8.25 8.12 5.58
C HIS A 186 7.74 8.61 6.94
N GLY A 187 8.64 8.82 7.88
CA GLY A 187 8.33 9.40 9.18
C GLY A 187 9.53 10.21 9.67
N LYS A 188 9.29 11.19 10.54
CA LYS A 188 10.40 11.75 11.32
C LYS A 188 10.81 10.69 12.33
N GLU A 189 12.09 10.31 12.34
CA GLU A 189 12.65 9.52 13.43
C GLU A 189 12.25 10.16 14.76
N GLY A 190 11.52 9.40 15.59
CA GLY A 190 11.21 9.81 16.97
C GLY A 190 9.85 10.42 17.26
N THR A 191 8.86 10.37 16.35
CA THR A 191 7.49 10.83 16.64
C THR A 191 6.45 9.73 16.38
N LEU A 192 6.39 8.75 17.27
CA LEU A 192 5.19 8.00 17.63
C LEU A 192 5.28 7.69 19.14
#